data_4a76990d3ab9255b758cf18be4ea30d2
#
_entry.id   4a76990d3ab9255b758cf18be4ea30d2
#
_cell.length_a   1.000
_cell.length_b   1.000
_cell.length_c   1.000
_cell.angle_alpha   90.00
_cell.angle_beta   90.00
_cell.angle_gamma   90.00
#
_symmetry.space_group_name_H-M   'P 1'
#
loop_
_entity.id
_entity.type
_entity.pdbx_description
1 polymer ?
#
loop_
_entity_poly.entity_id
_entity_poly.type
_entity_poly.pdbx_seq_one_letter_code
_entity_poly.pdbx_strand_id
1 'polypeptide(L)'
;MKPARRRLLRLAAGMAALPALMRIAGAQSYPSRPVHIVVGLPPGLTPDIGARLIAQSLSQRLGQQFIVDNRPGGASNLATELVVRAAPDGYTLLLAVAGNAIEAPIYTNLNFDFLRDIVAVASIGRTPFVMVVPPSLPAHTVPEFIAYAKANPGKINFASPGSGSANHVFVELFRLKTGVELVHVPYRSSMLPDLLAGRIQLLFAAIPGVLADIRAGKLRALAVTTTTRVEALPDVLAMREFVPGYEASGWLGIGAPKGTPDGNVKTLNQQIGAVVADPAVKARLVGLGIVPIAMTPTEFAKFMAGEVDKWAKVVKFAGIKPE
;
A
#
# COMPACT_ATOMS: atom_id res chain seq x y z
N MET A 1 -32.73 -4.11 77.39
CA MET A 1 -32.84 -3.97 75.92
C MET A 1 -31.97 -5.02 75.26
N LYS A 2 -32.56 -5.85 74.38
CA LYS A 2 -32.04 -7.15 73.97
C LYS A 2 -30.78 -7.05 73.03
N PRO A 3 -29.74 -7.92 73.22
CA PRO A 3 -28.50 -7.89 72.45
C PRO A 3 -28.61 -8.28 70.96
N ALA A 4 -29.76 -8.76 70.56
CA ALA A 4 -30.01 -9.24 69.18
C ALA A 4 -30.04 -8.12 68.12
N ARG A 5 -30.44 -6.86 68.47
CA ARG A 5 -30.51 -5.73 67.52
C ARG A 5 -29.16 -5.18 67.11
N ARG A 6 -28.11 -5.31 67.97
CA ARG A 6 -26.75 -4.84 67.68
C ARG A 6 -25.95 -5.78 66.72
N ARG A 7 -26.32 -7.07 66.65
CA ARG A 7 -25.71 -8.04 65.74
C ARG A 7 -26.27 -7.93 64.31
N LEU A 8 -27.55 -7.58 64.15
CA LEU A 8 -28.16 -7.37 62.85
C LEU A 8 -27.66 -6.10 62.14
N LEU A 9 -27.39 -5.04 62.89
CA LEU A 9 -26.82 -3.80 62.32
C LEU A 9 -25.35 -3.94 61.89
N ARG A 10 -24.59 -4.83 62.46
CA ARG A 10 -23.18 -5.11 62.07
C ARG A 10 -23.10 -6.01 60.81
N LEU A 11 -24.09 -6.85 60.56
CA LEU A 11 -24.19 -7.70 59.35
C LEU A 11 -24.69 -6.89 58.13
N ALA A 12 -25.56 -5.91 58.35
CA ALA A 12 -26.02 -5.02 57.24
C ALA A 12 -24.98 -4.06 56.76
N ALA A 13 -24.02 -3.60 57.63
CA ALA A 13 -22.93 -2.72 57.23
C ALA A 13 -21.82 -3.44 56.43
N GLY A 14 -21.70 -4.78 56.55
CA GLY A 14 -20.73 -5.57 55.81
C GLY A 14 -21.11 -5.88 54.36
N MET A 15 -22.43 -5.86 54.03
CA MET A 15 -22.93 -6.15 52.69
C MET A 15 -23.04 -4.94 51.77
N ALA A 16 -22.91 -3.72 52.29
CA ALA A 16 -22.93 -2.48 51.49
C ALA A 16 -21.56 -2.10 50.90
N ALA A 17 -20.46 -2.77 51.29
CA ALA A 17 -19.11 -2.47 50.86
C ALA A 17 -18.63 -3.33 49.63
N LEU A 18 -19.40 -4.32 49.21
CA LEU A 18 -19.01 -5.23 48.13
C LEU A 18 -19.18 -4.72 46.69
N PRO A 19 -20.04 -3.74 46.32
CA PRO A 19 -20.14 -3.30 44.92
C PRO A 19 -19.12 -2.24 44.51
N ALA A 20 -18.32 -1.70 45.44
CA ALA A 20 -17.34 -0.63 45.09
C ALA A 20 -15.99 -1.15 44.57
N LEU A 21 -15.72 -2.45 44.69
CA LEU A 21 -14.43 -3.05 44.25
C LEU A 21 -14.46 -3.66 42.84
N MET A 22 -15.58 -3.61 42.14
CA MET A 22 -15.71 -4.23 40.81
C MET A 22 -15.61 -3.24 39.62
N ARG A 23 -15.10 -2.03 39.79
CA ARG A 23 -14.90 -1.07 38.68
C ARG A 23 -13.51 -0.46 38.63
N ILE A 24 -12.50 -1.25 38.88
CA ILE A 24 -11.21 -1.04 38.20
C ILE A 24 -11.19 -2.05 37.05
N ALA A 25 -12.06 -1.88 36.10
CA ALA A 25 -11.79 -2.31 34.73
C ALA A 25 -10.61 -1.44 34.29
N GLY A 26 -9.40 -1.86 34.63
CA GLY A 26 -8.20 -1.29 34.07
C GLY A 26 -8.44 -1.25 32.57
N ALA A 27 -8.38 -0.06 31.96
CA ALA A 27 -8.39 0.06 30.53
C ALA A 27 -7.31 -0.90 30.01
N GLN A 28 -7.73 -2.05 29.49
CA GLN A 28 -6.80 -3.05 28.95
C GLN A 28 -5.95 -2.31 27.96
N SER A 29 -4.64 -2.22 28.22
CA SER A 29 -3.71 -1.58 27.31
C SER A 29 -3.80 -2.29 25.97
N TYR A 30 -4.15 -1.54 24.92
CA TYR A 30 -4.17 -2.05 23.56
C TYR A 30 -2.74 -2.13 23.02
N PRO A 31 -2.35 -3.25 22.36
CA PRO A 31 -3.05 -4.52 22.24
C PRO A 31 -2.84 -5.43 23.48
N SER A 32 -3.87 -6.20 23.86
CA SER A 32 -3.82 -7.19 24.94
C SER A 32 -3.84 -8.65 24.46
N ARG A 33 -3.94 -8.86 23.14
CA ARG A 33 -3.92 -10.15 22.44
C ARG A 33 -3.30 -10.00 21.06
N PRO A 34 -3.00 -11.09 20.34
CA PRO A 34 -2.42 -11.02 19.00
C PRO A 34 -3.25 -10.17 18.03
N VAL A 35 -2.56 -9.40 17.17
CA VAL A 35 -3.12 -8.56 16.12
C VAL A 35 -2.81 -9.19 14.77
N HIS A 36 -3.80 -9.31 13.89
CA HIS A 36 -3.66 -9.87 12.56
C HIS A 36 -3.56 -8.76 11.52
N ILE A 37 -2.57 -8.84 10.62
CA ILE A 37 -2.43 -7.98 9.46
C ILE A 37 -2.74 -8.82 8.21
N VAL A 38 -3.91 -8.59 7.63
CA VAL A 38 -4.38 -9.29 6.43
C VAL A 38 -3.75 -8.66 5.20
N VAL A 39 -3.12 -9.51 4.36
CA VAL A 39 -2.39 -9.10 3.16
C VAL A 39 -3.07 -9.73 1.94
N GLY A 40 -3.60 -8.91 1.03
CA GLY A 40 -4.32 -9.36 -0.17
C GLY A 40 -3.43 -9.86 -1.31
N LEU A 41 -2.15 -10.13 -1.04
CA LEU A 41 -1.14 -10.51 -2.02
C LEU A 41 -0.50 -11.86 -1.63
N PRO A 42 0.04 -12.62 -2.60
CA PRO A 42 0.82 -13.81 -2.31
C PRO A 42 2.01 -13.52 -1.39
N PRO A 43 2.41 -14.48 -0.54
CA PRO A 43 3.59 -14.33 0.29
C PRO A 43 4.87 -14.20 -0.55
N GLY A 44 5.87 -13.49 0.00
CA GLY A 44 7.18 -13.29 -0.63
C GLY A 44 7.26 -12.08 -1.57
N LEU A 45 6.17 -11.42 -1.88
CA LEU A 45 6.20 -10.15 -2.61
C LEU A 45 6.66 -8.98 -1.71
N THR A 46 7.21 -7.94 -2.30
CA THR A 46 7.70 -6.75 -1.56
C THR A 46 6.73 -6.23 -0.50
N PRO A 47 5.40 -6.07 -0.76
CA PRO A 47 4.47 -5.63 0.27
C PRO A 47 4.32 -6.62 1.43
N ASP A 48 4.33 -7.94 1.16
CA ASP A 48 4.28 -8.97 2.22
C ASP A 48 5.53 -8.93 3.09
N ILE A 49 6.72 -8.84 2.48
CA ILE A 49 7.99 -8.75 3.23
C ILE A 49 8.00 -7.46 4.07
N GLY A 50 7.54 -6.35 3.51
CA GLY A 50 7.39 -5.08 4.23
C GLY A 50 6.43 -5.20 5.42
N ALA A 51 5.26 -5.83 5.23
CA ALA A 51 4.30 -6.09 6.32
C ALA A 51 4.89 -6.93 7.43
N ARG A 52 5.64 -8.01 7.12
CA ARG A 52 6.32 -8.86 8.11
C ARG A 52 7.39 -8.11 8.89
N LEU A 53 8.15 -7.23 8.24
CA LEU A 53 9.13 -6.38 8.90
C LEU A 53 8.46 -5.44 9.92
N ILE A 54 7.37 -4.79 9.54
CA ILE A 54 6.59 -3.93 10.43
C ILE A 54 5.97 -4.75 11.57
N ALA A 55 5.35 -5.90 11.26
CA ALA A 55 4.73 -6.80 12.25
C ALA A 55 5.74 -7.28 13.31
N GLN A 56 6.93 -7.71 12.88
CA GLN A 56 8.01 -8.12 13.78
C GLN A 56 8.41 -6.99 14.75
N SER A 57 8.60 -5.79 14.21
CA SER A 57 9.01 -4.63 15.00
C SER A 57 7.90 -4.19 15.97
N LEU A 58 6.63 -4.22 15.54
CA LEU A 58 5.48 -3.94 16.41
C LEU A 58 5.36 -4.96 17.54
N SER A 59 5.58 -6.26 17.24
CA SER A 59 5.54 -7.32 18.23
C SER A 59 6.56 -7.11 19.35
N GLN A 60 7.78 -6.71 19.00
CA GLN A 60 8.83 -6.39 19.95
C GLN A 60 8.50 -5.17 20.82
N ARG A 61 7.89 -4.14 20.22
CA ARG A 61 7.59 -2.87 20.90
C ARG A 61 6.37 -2.95 21.81
N LEU A 62 5.35 -3.72 21.42
CA LEU A 62 4.05 -3.76 22.09
C LEU A 62 3.84 -5.00 22.95
N GLY A 63 4.77 -5.97 22.93
CA GLY A 63 4.70 -7.19 23.75
C GLY A 63 3.56 -8.14 23.35
N GLN A 64 2.90 -7.90 22.22
CA GLN A 64 1.86 -8.77 21.66
C GLN A 64 2.24 -9.14 20.22
N GLN A 65 1.86 -10.33 19.77
CA GLN A 65 2.20 -10.78 18.42
C GLN A 65 1.40 -10.04 17.37
N PHE A 66 2.10 -9.55 16.33
CA PHE A 66 1.49 -9.08 15.06
C PHE A 66 1.74 -10.17 14.03
N ILE A 67 0.66 -10.77 13.53
CA ILE A 67 0.67 -11.94 12.63
C ILE A 67 0.26 -11.49 11.24
N VAL A 68 1.05 -11.84 10.23
CA VAL A 68 0.72 -11.56 8.81
C VAL A 68 -0.01 -12.74 8.21
N ASP A 69 -1.25 -12.51 7.77
CA ASP A 69 -2.14 -13.48 7.13
C ASP A 69 -2.33 -13.15 5.66
N ASN A 70 -1.76 -13.95 4.75
CA ASN A 70 -1.95 -13.76 3.32
C ASN A 70 -3.29 -14.33 2.86
N ARG A 71 -4.10 -13.50 2.22
CA ARG A 71 -5.42 -13.83 1.63
C ARG A 71 -5.49 -13.30 0.20
N PRO A 72 -4.70 -13.87 -0.72
CA PRO A 72 -4.70 -13.43 -2.11
C PRO A 72 -6.01 -13.81 -2.80
N GLY A 73 -6.43 -12.99 -3.77
CA GLY A 73 -7.60 -13.24 -4.60
C GLY A 73 -8.43 -11.99 -4.86
N GLY A 74 -9.16 -12.00 -5.99
CA GLY A 74 -10.03 -10.90 -6.40
C GLY A 74 -9.33 -9.55 -6.39
N ALA A 75 -8.10 -9.47 -6.89
CA ALA A 75 -7.30 -8.25 -6.90
C ALA A 75 -7.19 -7.57 -5.50
N SER A 76 -6.94 -8.36 -4.45
CA SER A 76 -6.92 -7.97 -3.02
C SER A 76 -8.30 -7.66 -2.40
N ASN A 77 -9.40 -7.72 -3.17
CA ASN A 77 -10.75 -7.44 -2.65
C ASN A 77 -11.17 -8.46 -1.60
N LEU A 78 -10.76 -9.74 -1.73
CA LEU A 78 -11.06 -10.78 -0.74
C LEU A 78 -10.49 -10.42 0.66
N ALA A 79 -9.25 -9.96 0.71
CA ALA A 79 -8.60 -9.52 1.94
C ALA A 79 -9.28 -8.28 2.53
N THR A 80 -9.62 -7.32 1.67
CA THR A 80 -10.31 -6.09 2.08
C THR A 80 -11.70 -6.40 2.67
N GLU A 81 -12.49 -7.26 1.99
CA GLU A 81 -13.81 -7.67 2.48
C GLU A 81 -13.74 -8.40 3.83
N LEU A 82 -12.74 -9.26 4.02
CA LEU A 82 -12.51 -9.95 5.30
C LEU A 82 -12.27 -8.93 6.42
N VAL A 83 -11.45 -7.91 6.18
CA VAL A 83 -11.17 -6.88 7.18
C VAL A 83 -12.40 -6.00 7.42
N VAL A 84 -13.12 -5.59 6.39
CA VAL A 84 -14.35 -4.79 6.52
C VAL A 84 -15.39 -5.49 7.40
N ARG A 85 -15.49 -6.83 7.30
CA ARG A 85 -16.42 -7.65 8.10
C ARG A 85 -15.92 -8.02 9.49
N ALA A 86 -14.67 -7.73 9.82
CA ALA A 86 -14.09 -8.03 11.13
C ALA A 86 -14.63 -7.08 12.20
N ALA A 87 -14.52 -7.50 13.47
CA ALA A 87 -14.83 -6.62 14.60
C ALA A 87 -13.99 -5.34 14.55
N PRO A 88 -14.58 -4.16 14.72
CA PRO A 88 -13.87 -2.89 14.66
C PRO A 88 -13.16 -2.58 15.99
N ASP A 89 -12.30 -3.48 16.43
CA ASP A 89 -11.57 -3.39 17.70
C ASP A 89 -10.06 -3.18 17.55
N GLY A 90 -9.57 -3.12 16.28
CA GLY A 90 -8.17 -2.90 15.96
C GLY A 90 -7.31 -4.18 15.97
N TYR A 91 -7.88 -5.36 16.15
CA TYR A 91 -7.13 -6.63 16.14
C TYR A 91 -7.09 -7.33 14.79
N THR A 92 -7.86 -6.85 13.81
CA THR A 92 -7.77 -7.28 12.41
C THR A 92 -7.53 -6.05 11.55
N LEU A 93 -6.37 -5.98 10.93
CA LEU A 93 -5.89 -4.83 10.14
C LEU A 93 -5.70 -5.25 8.69
N LEU A 94 -5.81 -4.30 7.77
CA LEU A 94 -5.51 -4.47 6.36
C LEU A 94 -4.12 -3.91 6.05
N LEU A 95 -3.28 -4.67 5.36
CA LEU A 95 -2.21 -4.05 4.59
C LEU A 95 -2.86 -3.41 3.36
N ALA A 96 -3.11 -2.12 3.44
CA ALA A 96 -3.59 -1.34 2.32
C ALA A 96 -2.43 -1.04 1.35
N VAL A 97 -2.67 -1.24 0.07
CA VAL A 97 -1.68 -1.05 -1.00
C VAL A 97 -2.27 -0.24 -2.16
N ALA A 98 -1.42 0.26 -3.05
CA ALA A 98 -1.86 1.00 -4.24
C ALA A 98 -2.93 0.26 -5.06
N GLY A 99 -2.86 -1.09 -5.09
CA GLY A 99 -3.87 -1.93 -5.72
C GLY A 99 -5.29 -1.65 -5.23
N ASN A 100 -5.50 -1.48 -3.92
CA ASN A 100 -6.83 -1.20 -3.38
C ASN A 100 -7.45 0.10 -3.96
N ALA A 101 -6.63 1.15 -4.13
CA ALA A 101 -7.10 2.41 -4.72
C ALA A 101 -7.32 2.31 -6.24
N ILE A 102 -6.55 1.47 -6.93
CA ILE A 102 -6.70 1.20 -8.37
C ILE A 102 -7.95 0.36 -8.63
N GLU A 103 -8.18 -0.66 -7.81
CA GLU A 103 -9.28 -1.61 -7.94
C GLU A 103 -10.65 -1.01 -7.56
N ALA A 104 -10.68 -0.07 -6.62
CA ALA A 104 -11.93 0.57 -6.17
C ALA A 104 -12.78 1.12 -7.32
N PRO A 105 -12.27 1.85 -8.33
CA PRO A 105 -13.05 2.30 -9.47
C PRO A 105 -13.29 1.23 -10.55
N ILE A 106 -12.57 0.10 -10.53
CA ILE A 106 -12.74 -1.00 -11.48
C ILE A 106 -13.89 -1.91 -11.05
N TYR A 107 -13.94 -2.29 -9.79
CA TYR A 107 -14.92 -3.21 -9.23
C TYR A 107 -16.05 -2.46 -8.52
N THR A 108 -17.07 -2.05 -9.26
CA THR A 108 -18.19 -1.23 -8.74
C THR A 108 -19.28 -2.04 -8.00
N ASN A 109 -19.26 -3.36 -8.10
CA ASN A 109 -20.29 -4.25 -7.52
C ASN A 109 -19.77 -5.00 -6.28
N LEU A 110 -18.87 -4.41 -5.50
CA LEU A 110 -18.38 -4.97 -4.25
C LEU A 110 -19.40 -4.72 -3.10
N ASN A 111 -19.43 -5.64 -2.14
CA ASN A 111 -20.25 -5.49 -0.93
C ASN A 111 -19.69 -4.49 0.09
N PHE A 112 -18.62 -3.75 -0.28
CA PHE A 112 -17.95 -2.75 0.54
C PHE A 112 -17.46 -1.58 -0.34
N ASP A 113 -17.15 -0.47 0.30
CA ASP A 113 -16.46 0.67 -0.29
C ASP A 113 -15.15 0.89 0.45
N PHE A 114 -14.03 0.89 -0.29
CA PHE A 114 -12.70 0.95 0.31
C PHE A 114 -12.48 2.20 1.16
N LEU A 115 -12.93 3.36 0.70
CA LEU A 115 -12.72 4.62 1.44
C LEU A 115 -13.72 4.81 2.59
N ARG A 116 -14.95 4.27 2.44
CA ARG A 116 -15.99 4.38 3.46
C ARG A 116 -15.77 3.41 4.61
N ASP A 117 -15.33 2.18 4.32
CA ASP A 117 -15.38 1.06 5.25
C ASP A 117 -14.01 0.71 5.84
N ILE A 118 -12.91 1.27 5.30
CA ILE A 118 -11.55 1.15 5.84
C ILE A 118 -11.07 2.51 6.36
N VAL A 119 -10.75 2.54 7.66
CA VAL A 119 -10.14 3.70 8.31
C VAL A 119 -8.63 3.66 8.08
N ALA A 120 -8.05 4.76 7.63
CA ALA A 120 -6.61 4.92 7.51
C ALA A 120 -5.96 4.94 8.90
N VAL A 121 -4.96 4.09 9.12
CA VAL A 121 -4.21 4.02 10.38
C VAL A 121 -2.84 4.68 10.24
N ALA A 122 -2.01 4.17 9.33
CA ALA A 122 -0.65 4.68 9.12
C ALA A 122 -0.13 4.36 7.72
N SER A 123 0.63 5.26 7.12
CA SER A 123 1.46 4.97 5.96
C SER A 123 2.76 4.28 6.41
N ILE A 124 3.24 3.33 5.62
CA ILE A 124 4.54 2.68 5.79
C ILE A 124 5.54 3.30 4.81
N GLY A 125 5.15 3.48 3.55
CA GLY A 125 6.04 4.05 2.55
C GLY A 125 5.53 3.93 1.12
N ARG A 126 6.36 4.41 0.19
CA ARG A 126 6.11 4.36 -1.26
C ARG A 126 7.12 3.45 -1.94
N THR A 127 6.69 2.81 -3.01
CA THR A 127 7.56 2.02 -3.90
C THR A 127 7.70 2.77 -5.21
N PRO A 128 8.84 3.41 -5.48
CA PRO A 128 9.12 4.07 -6.74
C PRO A 128 9.17 3.07 -7.89
N PHE A 129 8.66 3.50 -9.04
CA PHE A 129 8.82 2.81 -10.30
C PHE A 129 9.74 3.60 -11.22
N VAL A 130 10.24 2.94 -12.25
CA VAL A 130 11.07 3.53 -13.29
C VAL A 130 10.55 3.14 -14.67
N MET A 131 10.52 4.11 -15.58
CA MET A 131 10.26 3.89 -16.98
C MET A 131 11.53 3.35 -17.63
N VAL A 132 11.50 2.12 -18.12
CA VAL A 132 12.64 1.47 -18.77
C VAL A 132 12.30 1.04 -20.18
N VAL A 133 13.31 1.13 -21.05
CA VAL A 133 13.25 0.72 -22.45
C VAL A 133 14.49 -0.12 -22.79
N PRO A 134 14.44 -1.01 -23.80
CA PRO A 134 15.64 -1.69 -24.31
C PRO A 134 16.58 -0.67 -24.99
N PRO A 135 17.91 -0.87 -24.97
CA PRO A 135 18.87 0.01 -25.61
C PRO A 135 18.68 0.15 -27.13
N SER A 136 18.04 -0.83 -27.77
CA SER A 136 17.70 -0.81 -29.20
C SER A 136 16.64 0.21 -29.57
N LEU A 137 15.85 0.73 -28.60
CA LEU A 137 14.88 1.77 -28.87
C LEU A 137 15.62 3.11 -29.12
N PRO A 138 15.32 3.84 -30.22
CA PRO A 138 15.98 5.10 -30.57
C PRO A 138 15.42 6.30 -29.77
N ALA A 139 15.36 6.18 -28.44
CA ALA A 139 14.98 7.23 -27.51
C ALA A 139 15.84 7.16 -26.25
N HIS A 140 16.46 8.26 -25.85
CA HIS A 140 17.34 8.37 -24.69
C HIS A 140 16.72 9.18 -23.56
N THR A 141 15.68 9.93 -23.87
CA THR A 141 14.96 10.80 -22.93
C THR A 141 13.45 10.59 -23.06
N VAL A 142 12.68 11.03 -22.05
CA VAL A 142 11.20 10.99 -22.11
C VAL A 142 10.65 11.81 -23.29
N PRO A 143 11.12 13.04 -23.57
CA PRO A 143 10.69 13.78 -24.76
C PRO A 143 10.97 13.05 -26.09
N GLU A 144 12.13 12.45 -26.24
CA GLU A 144 12.47 11.64 -27.43
C GLU A 144 11.55 10.41 -27.54
N PHE A 145 11.25 9.74 -26.42
CA PHE A 145 10.30 8.62 -26.40
C PHE A 145 8.90 9.07 -26.84
N ILE A 146 8.42 10.21 -26.33
CA ILE A 146 7.12 10.77 -26.71
C ILE A 146 7.09 11.08 -28.20
N ALA A 147 8.13 11.72 -28.74
CA ALA A 147 8.23 12.04 -30.17
C ALA A 147 8.26 10.76 -31.04
N TYR A 148 9.06 9.76 -30.62
CA TYR A 148 9.13 8.46 -31.28
C TYR A 148 7.78 7.73 -31.26
N ALA A 149 7.10 7.70 -30.11
CA ALA A 149 5.79 7.06 -29.96
C ALA A 149 4.72 7.72 -30.85
N LYS A 150 4.70 9.06 -30.92
CA LYS A 150 3.79 9.82 -31.79
C LYS A 150 4.06 9.58 -33.27
N ALA A 151 5.31 9.38 -33.67
CA ALA A 151 5.68 9.03 -35.04
C ALA A 151 5.38 7.55 -35.39
N ASN A 152 5.14 6.71 -34.40
CA ASN A 152 4.89 5.27 -34.54
C ASN A 152 3.65 4.83 -33.76
N PRO A 153 2.45 5.37 -34.03
CA PRO A 153 1.24 5.06 -33.29
C PRO A 153 0.91 3.56 -33.35
N GLY A 154 0.58 2.97 -32.21
CA GLY A 154 0.20 1.55 -32.08
C GLY A 154 1.32 0.53 -32.35
N LYS A 155 2.61 0.97 -32.49
CA LYS A 155 3.74 0.06 -32.75
C LYS A 155 4.60 -0.21 -31.53
N ILE A 156 4.37 0.49 -30.42
CA ILE A 156 5.16 0.33 -29.20
C ILE A 156 4.37 -0.51 -28.23
N ASN A 157 4.90 -1.69 -27.89
CA ASN A 157 4.32 -2.59 -26.91
C ASN A 157 4.84 -2.25 -25.51
N PHE A 158 3.92 -2.20 -24.52
CA PHE A 158 4.29 -2.15 -23.11
C PHE A 158 3.73 -3.35 -22.35
N ALA A 159 4.50 -3.83 -21.37
CA ALA A 159 4.13 -5.01 -20.60
C ALA A 159 3.55 -4.65 -19.23
N SER A 160 2.65 -5.51 -18.75
CA SER A 160 2.20 -5.53 -17.36
C SER A 160 1.82 -6.94 -16.89
N PRO A 161 1.69 -7.17 -15.56
CA PRO A 161 1.20 -8.47 -15.05
C PRO A 161 -0.29 -8.74 -15.34
N GLY A 162 -1.00 -7.80 -15.94
CA GLY A 162 -2.43 -7.91 -16.25
C GLY A 162 -3.14 -6.56 -16.22
N SER A 163 -4.38 -6.56 -16.67
CA SER A 163 -5.24 -5.38 -16.69
C SER A 163 -5.47 -4.86 -15.26
N GLY A 164 -5.45 -3.54 -15.05
CA GLY A 164 -5.61 -2.93 -13.73
C GLY A 164 -4.39 -3.00 -12.81
N SER A 165 -3.32 -3.73 -13.15
CA SER A 165 -2.10 -3.73 -12.35
C SER A 165 -1.43 -2.36 -12.30
N ALA A 166 -0.62 -2.08 -11.26
CA ALA A 166 0.12 -0.83 -11.14
C ALA A 166 0.98 -0.53 -12.37
N ASN A 167 1.68 -1.53 -12.91
CA ASN A 167 2.46 -1.39 -14.15
C ASN A 167 1.59 -0.92 -15.33
N HIS A 168 0.36 -1.47 -15.46
CA HIS A 168 -0.58 -1.09 -16.50
C HIS A 168 -1.05 0.35 -16.32
N VAL A 169 -1.67 0.66 -15.18
CA VAL A 169 -2.30 1.98 -14.97
C VAL A 169 -1.30 3.13 -14.92
N PHE A 170 -0.03 2.86 -14.54
CA PHE A 170 1.01 3.89 -14.58
C PHE A 170 1.39 4.27 -16.03
N VAL A 171 1.40 3.31 -16.95
CA VAL A 171 1.56 3.58 -18.39
C VAL A 171 0.30 4.28 -18.93
N GLU A 172 -0.90 3.86 -18.51
CA GLU A 172 -2.15 4.51 -18.93
C GLU A 172 -2.23 5.97 -18.46
N LEU A 173 -1.74 6.29 -17.26
CA LEU A 173 -1.58 7.68 -16.82
C LEU A 173 -0.61 8.45 -17.71
N PHE A 174 0.48 7.82 -18.16
CA PHE A 174 1.40 8.44 -19.13
C PHE A 174 0.73 8.67 -20.46
N ARG A 175 -0.04 7.70 -20.99
CA ARG A 175 -0.83 7.85 -22.22
C ARG A 175 -1.84 8.99 -22.12
N LEU A 176 -2.60 9.03 -21.02
CA LEU A 176 -3.59 10.09 -20.74
C LEU A 176 -2.96 11.50 -20.80
N LYS A 177 -1.73 11.64 -20.27
CA LYS A 177 -1.07 12.95 -20.18
C LYS A 177 -0.30 13.37 -21.43
N THR A 178 0.15 12.41 -22.24
CA THR A 178 1.02 12.68 -23.38
C THR A 178 0.33 12.51 -24.74
N GLY A 179 -0.81 11.81 -24.75
CA GLY A 179 -1.55 11.47 -25.97
C GLY A 179 -0.82 10.48 -26.89
N VAL A 180 0.14 9.69 -26.36
CA VAL A 180 0.79 8.64 -27.15
C VAL A 180 -0.09 7.39 -27.25
N GLU A 181 -0.02 6.68 -28.38
CA GLU A 181 -0.69 5.41 -28.60
C GLU A 181 0.29 4.25 -28.38
N LEU A 182 0.02 3.43 -27.36
CA LEU A 182 0.82 2.27 -26.99
C LEU A 182 -0.07 1.03 -26.93
N VAL A 183 0.50 -0.14 -27.18
CA VAL A 183 -0.21 -1.44 -27.15
C VAL A 183 0.10 -2.16 -25.85
N HIS A 184 -0.94 -2.47 -25.07
CA HIS A 184 -0.81 -3.23 -23.84
C HIS A 184 -0.65 -4.73 -24.11
N VAL A 185 0.38 -5.34 -23.53
CA VAL A 185 0.63 -6.79 -23.60
C VAL A 185 0.66 -7.36 -22.19
N PRO A 186 -0.40 -8.07 -21.75
CA PRO A 186 -0.44 -8.69 -20.42
C PRO A 186 0.40 -9.96 -20.37
N TYR A 187 1.13 -10.14 -19.27
CA TYR A 187 1.99 -11.30 -19.01
C TYR A 187 1.54 -12.04 -17.75
N ARG A 188 1.60 -13.38 -17.82
CA ARG A 188 1.40 -14.25 -16.65
C ARG A 188 2.73 -14.70 -16.01
N SER A 189 3.85 -14.27 -16.58
CA SER A 189 5.22 -14.61 -16.16
C SER A 189 6.08 -13.36 -16.15
N SER A 190 7.41 -13.53 -15.97
CA SER A 190 8.35 -12.39 -16.02
C SER A 190 8.35 -11.73 -17.40
N MET A 191 8.22 -10.41 -17.42
CA MET A 191 8.27 -9.55 -18.62
C MET A 191 9.69 -9.21 -19.04
N LEU A 192 10.66 -9.39 -18.13
CA LEU A 192 12.03 -8.92 -18.30
C LEU A 192 12.76 -9.58 -19.48
N PRO A 193 12.65 -10.90 -19.76
CA PRO A 193 13.32 -11.51 -20.91
C PRO A 193 12.88 -10.89 -22.24
N ASP A 194 11.60 -10.60 -22.42
CA ASP A 194 11.08 -10.04 -23.66
C ASP A 194 11.41 -8.54 -23.80
N LEU A 195 11.52 -7.81 -22.70
CA LEU A 195 12.02 -6.44 -22.69
C LEU A 195 13.51 -6.40 -23.08
N LEU A 196 14.34 -7.27 -22.50
CA LEU A 196 15.76 -7.39 -22.82
C LEU A 196 16.01 -7.79 -24.28
N ALA A 197 15.15 -8.63 -24.83
CA ALA A 197 15.17 -9.05 -26.23
C ALA A 197 14.57 -8.02 -27.20
N GLY A 198 14.01 -6.90 -26.70
CA GLY A 198 13.38 -5.86 -27.50
C GLY A 198 12.03 -6.23 -28.12
N ARG A 199 11.42 -7.35 -27.70
CA ARG A 199 10.05 -7.72 -28.12
C ARG A 199 8.98 -6.82 -27.49
N ILE A 200 9.28 -6.30 -26.28
CA ILE A 200 8.57 -5.24 -25.59
C ILE A 200 9.46 -4.00 -25.59
N GLN A 201 8.89 -2.84 -25.86
CA GLN A 201 9.63 -1.58 -25.99
C GLN A 201 9.54 -0.72 -24.73
N LEU A 202 8.61 -1.00 -23.84
CA LEU A 202 8.38 -0.20 -22.64
C LEU A 202 7.94 -1.06 -21.46
N LEU A 203 8.51 -0.76 -20.27
CA LEU A 203 8.04 -1.28 -19.02
C LEU A 203 8.14 -0.17 -17.94
N PHE A 204 7.09 0.01 -17.17
CA PHE A 204 7.16 0.71 -15.90
C PHE A 204 7.35 -0.34 -14.80
N ALA A 205 8.52 -0.40 -14.21
CA ALA A 205 8.91 -1.45 -13.26
C ALA A 205 9.23 -0.89 -11.88
N ALA A 206 8.96 -1.65 -10.83
CA ALA A 206 9.53 -1.37 -9.52
C ALA A 206 11.06 -1.45 -9.61
N ILE A 207 11.74 -0.44 -9.08
CA ILE A 207 13.20 -0.25 -9.27
C ILE A 207 14.02 -1.49 -8.90
N PRO A 208 13.80 -2.18 -7.76
CA PRO A 208 14.60 -3.34 -7.39
C PRO A 208 14.63 -4.44 -8.46
N GLY A 209 13.51 -4.63 -9.16
CA GLY A 209 13.39 -5.68 -10.17
C GLY A 209 14.18 -5.47 -11.46
N VAL A 210 14.65 -4.24 -11.72
CA VAL A 210 15.37 -3.87 -12.97
C VAL A 210 16.69 -3.15 -12.72
N LEU A 211 17.03 -2.86 -11.46
CA LEU A 211 18.18 -2.05 -11.09
C LEU A 211 19.52 -2.65 -11.60
N ALA A 212 19.67 -3.96 -11.50
CA ALA A 212 20.88 -4.65 -11.95
C ALA A 212 21.05 -4.52 -13.47
N ASP A 213 19.99 -4.66 -14.25
CA ASP A 213 20.03 -4.55 -15.71
C ASP A 213 20.21 -3.10 -16.17
N ILE A 214 19.67 -2.12 -15.43
CA ILE A 214 19.94 -0.70 -15.68
C ILE A 214 21.43 -0.41 -15.46
N ARG A 215 22.01 -0.83 -14.33
CA ARG A 215 23.42 -0.62 -14.00
C ARG A 215 24.38 -1.33 -14.97
N ALA A 216 23.95 -2.48 -15.49
CA ALA A 216 24.70 -3.22 -16.52
C ALA A 216 24.53 -2.68 -17.95
N GLY A 217 23.74 -1.60 -18.14
CA GLY A 217 23.45 -1.02 -19.45
C GLY A 217 22.56 -1.88 -20.35
N LYS A 218 21.99 -2.96 -19.83
CA LYS A 218 21.06 -3.83 -20.56
C LYS A 218 19.67 -3.22 -20.72
N LEU A 219 19.31 -2.27 -19.87
CA LEU A 219 18.11 -1.46 -19.94
C LEU A 219 18.49 0.02 -19.79
N ARG A 220 17.74 0.87 -20.48
CA ARG A 220 17.84 2.33 -20.33
C ARG A 220 16.71 2.83 -19.46
N ALA A 221 17.04 3.47 -18.32
CA ALA A 221 16.10 4.18 -17.48
C ALA A 221 15.87 5.58 -18.07
N LEU A 222 14.62 5.94 -18.36
CA LEU A 222 14.27 7.25 -18.91
C LEU A 222 13.80 8.23 -17.83
N ALA A 223 13.00 7.77 -16.87
CA ALA A 223 12.55 8.59 -15.76
C ALA A 223 12.05 7.73 -14.59
N VAL A 224 12.18 8.23 -13.35
CA VAL A 224 11.46 7.67 -12.20
C VAL A 224 10.05 8.26 -12.11
N THR A 225 9.09 7.46 -11.65
CA THR A 225 7.67 7.82 -11.67
C THR A 225 7.24 8.69 -10.48
N THR A 226 8.13 8.85 -9.49
CA THR A 226 7.95 9.68 -8.30
C THR A 226 8.07 11.17 -8.60
N THR A 227 7.64 12.01 -7.65
CA THR A 227 7.75 13.48 -7.78
C THR A 227 9.17 14.00 -7.68
N THR A 228 10.07 13.24 -7.07
CA THR A 228 11.50 13.56 -6.88
C THR A 228 12.35 12.39 -7.34
N ARG A 229 13.62 12.66 -7.63
CA ARG A 229 14.60 11.60 -7.90
C ARG A 229 14.71 10.66 -6.71
N VAL A 230 15.21 9.45 -6.96
CA VAL A 230 15.38 8.42 -5.94
C VAL A 230 16.86 8.08 -5.78
N GLU A 231 17.26 7.78 -4.54
CA GLU A 231 18.66 7.48 -4.20
C GLU A 231 19.24 6.29 -4.99
N ALA A 232 18.41 5.30 -5.29
CA ALA A 232 18.85 4.11 -6.06
C ALA A 232 19.23 4.43 -7.52
N LEU A 233 18.72 5.54 -8.08
CA LEU A 233 18.94 6.03 -9.44
C LEU A 233 19.11 7.56 -9.43
N PRO A 234 20.17 8.12 -8.85
CA PRO A 234 20.31 9.56 -8.59
C PRO A 234 20.39 10.40 -9.87
N ASP A 235 20.89 9.82 -10.96
CA ASP A 235 21.04 10.50 -12.25
C ASP A 235 19.77 10.46 -13.11
N VAL A 236 18.76 9.64 -12.73
CA VAL A 236 17.53 9.51 -13.49
C VAL A 236 16.53 10.57 -13.01
N LEU A 237 16.07 11.40 -13.94
CA LEU A 237 15.14 12.49 -13.69
C LEU A 237 13.75 11.98 -13.30
N ALA A 238 12.97 12.82 -12.60
CA ALA A 238 11.59 12.51 -12.31
C ALA A 238 10.69 12.75 -13.54
N MET A 239 9.76 11.86 -13.79
CA MET A 239 8.83 11.96 -14.94
C MET A 239 8.09 13.30 -14.98
N ARG A 240 7.76 13.89 -13.83
CA ARG A 240 7.10 15.19 -13.74
C ARG A 240 7.90 16.35 -14.34
N GLU A 241 9.23 16.19 -14.49
CA GLU A 241 10.07 17.21 -15.10
C GLU A 241 9.81 17.33 -16.60
N PHE A 242 9.26 16.28 -17.22
CA PHE A 242 8.93 16.20 -18.64
C PHE A 242 7.41 16.19 -18.89
N VAL A 243 6.65 15.59 -17.96
CA VAL A 243 5.19 15.41 -18.06
C VAL A 243 4.54 16.06 -16.84
N PRO A 244 4.12 17.33 -16.94
CA PRO A 244 3.54 18.07 -15.81
C PRO A 244 2.37 17.33 -15.14
N GLY A 245 2.41 17.27 -13.82
CA GLY A 245 1.40 16.59 -13.02
C GLY A 245 1.40 15.06 -13.14
N TYR A 246 2.45 14.44 -13.71
CA TYR A 246 2.63 13.00 -13.63
C TYR A 246 3.19 12.64 -12.25
N GLU A 247 2.54 11.73 -11.57
CA GLU A 247 3.01 11.04 -10.38
C GLU A 247 2.35 9.67 -10.29
N ALA A 248 3.14 8.63 -10.17
CA ALA A 248 2.69 7.26 -9.94
C ALA A 248 3.71 6.53 -9.06
N SER A 249 3.23 5.88 -8.02
CA SER A 249 4.07 5.04 -7.17
C SER A 249 3.22 3.94 -6.53
N GLY A 250 3.80 2.78 -6.30
CA GLY A 250 3.25 1.86 -5.33
C GLY A 250 3.30 2.52 -3.95
N TRP A 251 2.45 2.08 -3.05
CA TRP A 251 2.48 2.48 -1.65
C TRP A 251 1.91 1.38 -0.77
N LEU A 252 2.26 1.39 0.49
CA LEU A 252 1.72 0.51 1.51
C LEU A 252 1.48 1.29 2.80
N GLY A 253 0.45 0.85 3.50
CA GLY A 253 0.06 1.38 4.79
C GLY A 253 -0.87 0.40 5.52
N ILE A 254 -1.30 0.78 6.69
CA ILE A 254 -2.23 0.01 7.51
C ILE A 254 -3.58 0.69 7.53
N GLY A 255 -4.62 -0.10 7.26
CA GLY A 255 -6.01 0.25 7.45
C GLY A 255 -6.65 -0.61 8.53
N ALA A 256 -7.78 -0.15 9.06
CA ALA A 256 -8.59 -0.88 10.04
C ALA A 256 -10.07 -0.83 9.65
N PRO A 257 -10.95 -1.71 10.16
CA PRO A 257 -12.39 -1.62 9.93
C PRO A 257 -12.96 -0.29 10.42
N LYS A 258 -13.97 0.22 9.72
CA LYS A 258 -14.73 1.39 10.17
C LYS A 258 -15.29 1.18 11.56
N GLY A 259 -15.17 2.19 12.43
CA GLY A 259 -15.60 2.13 13.82
C GLY A 259 -14.54 1.62 14.79
N THR A 260 -13.31 1.32 14.31
CA THR A 260 -12.18 1.05 15.21
C THR A 260 -11.95 2.26 16.13
N PRO A 261 -11.83 2.05 17.46
CA PRO A 261 -11.69 3.15 18.43
C PRO A 261 -10.50 4.06 18.10
N ASP A 262 -10.70 5.36 18.18
CA ASP A 262 -9.68 6.38 17.87
C ASP A 262 -8.41 6.19 18.71
N GLY A 263 -8.52 5.74 19.97
CA GLY A 263 -7.39 5.44 20.82
C GLY A 263 -6.49 4.33 20.26
N ASN A 264 -7.10 3.28 19.68
CA ASN A 264 -6.36 2.17 19.06
C ASN A 264 -5.70 2.62 17.75
N VAL A 265 -6.43 3.40 16.91
CA VAL A 265 -5.88 3.99 15.69
C VAL A 265 -4.69 4.89 16.01
N LYS A 266 -4.80 5.76 17.02
CA LYS A 266 -3.71 6.63 17.47
C LYS A 266 -2.51 5.85 17.98
N THR A 267 -2.73 4.81 18.80
CA THR A 267 -1.65 3.95 19.31
C THR A 267 -0.92 3.27 18.16
N LEU A 268 -1.67 2.64 17.23
CA LEU A 268 -1.08 1.99 16.05
C LEU A 268 -0.31 2.99 15.18
N ASN A 269 -0.87 4.17 14.89
CA ASN A 269 -0.19 5.19 14.10
C ASN A 269 1.14 5.61 14.74
N GLN A 270 1.15 5.90 16.04
CA GLN A 270 2.35 6.29 16.76
C GLN A 270 3.42 5.18 16.74
N GLN A 271 3.02 3.93 16.97
CA GLN A 271 3.97 2.82 17.00
C GLN A 271 4.49 2.47 15.60
N ILE A 272 3.64 2.47 14.57
CA ILE A 272 4.07 2.27 13.19
C ILE A 272 4.99 3.40 12.74
N GLY A 273 4.67 4.66 13.05
CA GLY A 273 5.53 5.80 12.77
C GLY A 273 6.91 5.67 13.42
N ALA A 274 6.98 5.23 14.67
CA ALA A 274 8.24 4.99 15.36
C ALA A 274 9.03 3.82 14.74
N VAL A 275 8.36 2.75 14.30
CA VAL A 275 8.98 1.62 13.58
C VAL A 275 9.55 2.08 12.23
N VAL A 276 8.79 2.86 11.47
CA VAL A 276 9.21 3.38 10.14
C VAL A 276 10.39 4.36 10.27
N ALA A 277 10.47 5.08 11.39
CA ALA A 277 11.56 6.02 11.69
C ALA A 277 12.82 5.33 12.22
N ASP A 278 12.74 4.06 12.68
CA ASP A 278 13.89 3.31 13.18
C ASP A 278 14.93 3.11 12.07
N PRO A 279 16.22 3.47 12.31
CA PRO A 279 17.26 3.40 11.28
C PRO A 279 17.47 2.00 10.67
N ALA A 280 17.37 0.94 11.47
CA ALA A 280 17.56 -0.44 11.00
C ALA A 280 16.37 -0.90 10.16
N VAL A 281 15.15 -0.56 10.56
CA VAL A 281 13.94 -0.83 9.79
C VAL A 281 13.94 -0.03 8.49
N LYS A 282 14.28 1.27 8.56
CA LYS A 282 14.40 2.15 7.40
C LYS A 282 15.37 1.58 6.36
N ALA A 283 16.56 1.16 6.78
CA ALA A 283 17.55 0.56 5.87
C ALA A 283 17.01 -0.70 5.19
N ARG A 284 16.28 -1.56 5.92
CA ARG A 284 15.67 -2.77 5.36
C ARG A 284 14.54 -2.45 4.39
N LEU A 285 13.67 -1.46 4.70
CA LEU A 285 12.63 -0.99 3.80
C LEU A 285 13.22 -0.44 2.49
N VAL A 286 14.26 0.40 2.59
CA VAL A 286 14.98 0.94 1.42
C VAL A 286 15.59 -0.19 0.59
N GLY A 287 16.18 -1.21 1.22
CA GLY A 287 16.69 -2.41 0.54
C GLY A 287 15.61 -3.20 -0.22
N LEU A 288 14.36 -3.11 0.22
CA LEU A 288 13.19 -3.67 -0.48
C LEU A 288 12.63 -2.73 -1.57
N GLY A 289 13.23 -1.55 -1.77
CA GLY A 289 12.72 -0.52 -2.68
C GLY A 289 11.52 0.26 -2.15
N ILE A 290 11.29 0.23 -0.85
CA ILE A 290 10.25 1.01 -0.16
C ILE A 290 10.91 2.25 0.42
N VAL A 291 10.51 3.43 -0.03
CA VAL A 291 10.90 4.71 0.58
C VAL A 291 9.96 4.98 1.76
N PRO A 292 10.46 4.93 3.00
CA PRO A 292 9.63 5.09 4.18
C PRO A 292 9.00 6.49 4.24
N ILE A 293 7.70 6.55 4.51
CA ILE A 293 6.96 7.81 4.67
C ILE A 293 5.92 7.61 5.78
N ALA A 294 6.10 8.29 6.89
CA ALA A 294 5.12 8.35 7.95
C ALA A 294 4.07 9.43 7.64
N MET A 295 2.80 9.11 7.83
CA MET A 295 1.66 10.03 7.72
C MET A 295 0.78 9.86 8.95
N THR A 296 0.16 10.95 9.39
CA THR A 296 -0.96 10.88 10.33
C THR A 296 -2.15 10.15 9.70
N PRO A 297 -3.11 9.63 10.49
CA PRO A 297 -4.30 8.99 9.93
C PRO A 297 -5.07 9.90 8.95
N THR A 298 -5.18 11.18 9.28
CA THR A 298 -5.86 12.17 8.42
C THR A 298 -5.14 12.40 7.10
N GLU A 299 -3.80 12.54 7.13
CA GLU A 299 -2.99 12.71 5.92
C GLU A 299 -3.06 11.45 5.05
N PHE A 300 -3.00 10.27 5.67
CA PHE A 300 -3.08 9.00 4.94
C PHE A 300 -4.47 8.79 4.32
N ALA A 301 -5.55 9.13 5.05
CA ALA A 301 -6.91 9.09 4.49
C ALA A 301 -7.07 10.02 3.28
N LYS A 302 -6.56 11.26 3.39
CA LYS A 302 -6.56 12.21 2.26
C LYS A 302 -5.74 11.70 1.07
N PHE A 303 -4.60 11.07 1.35
CA PHE A 303 -3.77 10.46 0.32
C PHE A 303 -4.49 9.31 -0.39
N MET A 304 -5.10 8.37 0.36
CA MET A 304 -5.87 7.26 -0.21
C MET A 304 -7.03 7.75 -1.09
N ALA A 305 -7.78 8.77 -0.63
CA ALA A 305 -8.86 9.36 -1.42
C ALA A 305 -8.35 9.99 -2.72
N GLY A 306 -7.26 10.73 -2.67
CA GLY A 306 -6.62 11.30 -3.86
C GLY A 306 -6.12 10.24 -4.85
N GLU A 307 -5.64 9.11 -4.33
CA GLU A 307 -5.24 7.97 -5.17
C GLU A 307 -6.46 7.34 -5.88
N VAL A 308 -7.57 7.09 -5.16
CA VAL A 308 -8.80 6.57 -5.78
C VAL A 308 -9.31 7.52 -6.87
N ASP A 309 -9.38 8.82 -6.60
CA ASP A 309 -9.82 9.83 -7.57
C ASP A 309 -8.92 9.90 -8.81
N LYS A 310 -7.60 9.79 -8.62
CA LYS A 310 -6.62 9.76 -9.71
C LYS A 310 -6.84 8.54 -10.59
N TRP A 311 -6.90 7.37 -9.99
CA TRP A 311 -7.02 6.12 -10.74
C TRP A 311 -8.39 5.96 -11.39
N ALA A 312 -9.48 6.48 -10.82
CA ALA A 312 -10.79 6.50 -11.46
C ALA A 312 -10.77 7.20 -12.83
N LYS A 313 -10.02 8.31 -12.96
CA LYS A 313 -9.85 9.02 -14.23
C LYS A 313 -9.07 8.18 -15.24
N VAL A 314 -8.00 7.51 -14.79
CA VAL A 314 -7.16 6.66 -15.65
C VAL A 314 -7.91 5.42 -16.11
N VAL A 315 -8.60 4.73 -15.19
CA VAL A 315 -9.43 3.55 -15.47
C VAL A 315 -10.49 3.87 -16.51
N LYS A 316 -11.18 5.01 -16.35
CA LYS A 316 -12.18 5.48 -17.31
C LYS A 316 -11.57 5.78 -18.68
N PHE A 317 -10.42 6.46 -18.73
CA PHE A 317 -9.70 6.78 -19.99
C PHE A 317 -9.27 5.52 -20.72
N ALA A 318 -8.69 4.56 -20.01
CA ALA A 318 -8.17 3.31 -20.59
C ALA A 318 -9.26 2.27 -20.88
N GLY A 319 -10.51 2.49 -20.42
CA GLY A 319 -11.61 1.54 -20.58
C GLY A 319 -11.37 0.22 -19.83
N ILE A 320 -10.62 0.25 -18.72
CA ILE A 320 -10.29 -0.93 -17.93
C ILE A 320 -11.57 -1.48 -17.27
N LYS A 321 -11.79 -2.79 -17.43
CA LYS A 321 -12.94 -3.52 -16.87
C LYS A 321 -12.46 -4.61 -15.92
N PRO A 322 -13.31 -5.09 -15.00
CA PRO A 322 -13.03 -6.27 -14.18
C PRO A 322 -12.72 -7.49 -15.07
N GLU A 323 -11.71 -8.28 -14.71
CA GLU A 323 -11.42 -9.58 -15.30
C GLU A 323 -12.17 -10.71 -14.58
#